data_bf2f2a26f622916bf8df46ae9d641b2a
#
_entry.id   bf2f2a26f622916bf8df46ae9d641b2a
#
_cell.length_a   1.000
_cell.length_b   1.000
_cell.length_c   1.000
_cell.angle_alpha   90.00
_cell.angle_beta   90.00
_cell.angle_gamma   90.00
#
_symmetry.space_group_name_H-M   'P 1'
#
loop_
_entity.id
_entity.type
_entity.pdbx_description
1 polymer ?
#
loop_
_entity_poly.entity_id
_entity_poly.type
_entity_poly.pdbx_seq_one_letter_code
_entity_poly.pdbx_strand_id
1 'polypeptide(L)'
;MSETKEVQLTSNQGALSISADPEVIKQFRINLENFTARLNKSPKKEKIQKHQGYEYLPISVVEKELDKNFFGLVQYECISYSQIFNEIACHARIKVFHPVIMQWVNYDGLGSAVIQQDANTKVYDFNQFKKPNALQLTLPKAYAEAIKNAAKKIGKLFGADINRKFEDVYEPLIGKEKKTPEQVHEDRMSKLIQDCTSIDDLAKLRKDTPESLYELLDDKFTQLKEAINND
;
A
#
# COMPACT_ATOMS: atom_id res chain seq x y z
N MET A 1 -28.17 -18.25 11.66
CA MET A 1 -27.05 -17.98 12.57
C MET A 1 -25.80 -18.51 11.88
N SER A 2 -25.05 -17.67 11.20
CA SER A 2 -23.80 -18.07 10.56
C SER A 2 -22.68 -17.99 11.60
N GLU A 3 -22.13 -19.14 11.98
CA GLU A 3 -20.94 -19.19 12.81
C GLU A 3 -19.75 -18.61 12.04
N THR A 4 -19.28 -17.47 12.51
CA THR A 4 -18.01 -16.90 12.07
C THR A 4 -16.92 -17.81 12.62
N LYS A 5 -16.33 -18.67 11.78
CA LYS A 5 -15.15 -19.47 12.16
C LYS A 5 -13.97 -18.51 12.36
N GLU A 6 -13.60 -18.28 13.61
CA GLU A 6 -12.38 -17.57 13.97
C GLU A 6 -11.16 -18.31 13.43
N VAL A 7 -10.32 -17.58 12.69
CA VAL A 7 -9.01 -18.08 12.27
C VAL A 7 -8.08 -18.03 13.47
N GLN A 8 -7.90 -19.15 14.17
CA GLN A 8 -6.88 -19.26 15.21
C GLN A 8 -5.50 -19.40 14.57
N LEU A 9 -4.71 -18.33 14.63
CA LEU A 9 -3.28 -18.33 14.31
C LEU A 9 -2.51 -18.88 15.52
N THR A 10 -2.21 -20.16 15.52
CA THR A 10 -1.33 -20.75 16.54
C THR A 10 0.13 -20.52 16.15
N SER A 11 0.83 -19.66 16.89
CA SER A 11 2.27 -19.45 16.76
C SER A 11 3.02 -20.60 17.42
N ASN A 12 3.42 -21.59 16.62
CA ASN A 12 4.49 -22.49 17.00
C ASN A 12 5.68 -22.25 16.08
N GLN A 13 6.76 -21.71 16.66
CA GLN A 13 8.10 -21.62 16.07
C GLN A 13 8.21 -20.92 14.70
N GLY A 14 7.63 -19.71 14.56
CA GLY A 14 7.97 -18.83 13.42
C GLY A 14 7.38 -19.21 12.05
N ALA A 15 6.59 -20.25 11.96
CA ALA A 15 5.88 -20.63 10.75
C ALA A 15 4.40 -20.30 10.87
N LEU A 16 3.87 -19.54 9.91
CA LEU A 16 2.43 -19.37 9.72
C LEU A 16 1.79 -20.71 9.37
N SER A 17 1.10 -21.36 10.31
CA SER A 17 0.23 -22.46 9.97
C SER A 17 -1.08 -21.89 9.40
N ILE A 18 -1.14 -21.75 8.09
CA ILE A 18 -2.40 -21.45 7.40
C ILE A 18 -3.24 -22.71 7.44
N SER A 19 -4.52 -22.58 7.82
CA SER A 19 -5.48 -23.67 7.73
C SER A 19 -5.41 -24.34 6.35
N ALA A 20 -5.51 -25.66 6.29
CA ALA A 20 -5.56 -26.39 5.03
C ALA A 20 -6.88 -26.20 4.26
N ASP A 21 -7.84 -25.45 4.81
CA ASP A 21 -9.10 -25.11 4.15
C ASP A 21 -8.86 -24.22 2.92
N PRO A 22 -9.21 -24.66 1.70
CA PRO A 22 -8.99 -23.90 0.48
C PRO A 22 -9.65 -22.51 0.47
N GLU A 23 -10.82 -22.37 1.10
CA GLU A 23 -11.51 -21.07 1.16
C GLU A 23 -10.79 -20.09 2.08
N VAL A 24 -10.24 -20.55 3.19
CA VAL A 24 -9.42 -19.72 4.08
C VAL A 24 -8.16 -19.27 3.37
N ILE A 25 -7.50 -20.15 2.64
CA ILE A 25 -6.30 -19.82 1.84
C ILE A 25 -6.65 -18.79 0.76
N LYS A 26 -7.75 -18.98 0.05
CA LYS A 26 -8.22 -18.06 -0.97
C LYS A 26 -8.50 -16.66 -0.40
N GLN A 27 -9.24 -16.60 0.73
CA GLN A 27 -9.53 -15.33 1.39
C GLN A 27 -8.26 -14.63 1.90
N PHE A 28 -7.32 -15.38 2.47
CA PHE A 28 -6.01 -14.83 2.86
C PHE A 28 -5.27 -14.21 1.68
N ARG A 29 -5.22 -14.90 0.53
CA ARG A 29 -4.59 -14.39 -0.69
C ARG A 29 -5.24 -13.10 -1.16
N ILE A 30 -6.57 -13.05 -1.19
CA ILE A 30 -7.34 -11.86 -1.57
C ILE A 30 -7.02 -10.69 -0.63
N ASN A 31 -6.99 -10.93 0.67
CA ASN A 31 -6.70 -9.90 1.66
C ASN A 31 -5.26 -9.37 1.53
N LEU A 32 -4.29 -10.27 1.30
CA LEU A 32 -2.89 -9.90 1.09
C LEU A 32 -2.73 -9.07 -0.18
N GLU A 33 -3.34 -9.49 -1.28
CA GLU A 33 -3.31 -8.77 -2.56
C GLU A 33 -3.93 -7.38 -2.43
N ASN A 34 -5.10 -7.27 -1.82
CA ASN A 34 -5.78 -5.99 -1.60
C ASN A 34 -4.95 -5.04 -0.73
N PHE A 35 -4.31 -5.56 0.32
CA PHE A 35 -3.44 -4.77 1.17
C PHE A 35 -2.21 -4.28 0.41
N THR A 36 -1.52 -5.16 -0.32
CA THR A 36 -0.33 -4.83 -1.11
C THR A 36 -0.67 -3.85 -2.24
N ALA A 37 -1.78 -4.06 -2.95
CA ALA A 37 -2.26 -3.13 -3.99
C ALA A 37 -2.53 -1.73 -3.41
N ARG A 38 -3.08 -1.63 -2.19
CA ARG A 38 -3.28 -0.35 -1.50
C ARG A 38 -1.97 0.38 -1.22
N LEU A 39 -0.93 -0.34 -0.77
CA LEU A 39 0.39 0.24 -0.50
C LEU A 39 1.13 0.65 -1.78
N ASN A 40 0.80 0.05 -2.91
CA ASN A 40 1.39 0.37 -4.22
C ASN A 40 0.60 1.41 -5.04
N LYS A 41 -0.39 2.07 -4.45
CA LYS A 41 -1.02 3.24 -5.06
C LYS A 41 -0.07 4.43 -4.98
N SER A 42 -0.02 5.23 -6.05
CA SER A 42 0.74 6.48 -6.04
C SER A 42 0.20 7.43 -4.98
N PRO A 43 1.06 8.20 -4.30
CA PRO A 43 0.61 9.20 -3.34
C PRO A 43 -0.20 10.28 -4.03
N LYS A 44 -1.14 10.89 -3.30
CA LYS A 44 -1.93 12.00 -3.82
C LYS A 44 -1.02 13.19 -4.14
N LYS A 45 -1.25 13.84 -5.29
CA LYS A 45 -0.44 14.99 -5.76
C LYS A 45 -0.34 16.12 -4.73
N GLU A 46 -1.41 16.37 -3.97
CA GLU A 46 -1.45 17.39 -2.91
C GLU A 46 -0.47 17.16 -1.75
N LYS A 47 0.00 15.92 -1.58
CA LYS A 47 0.96 15.53 -0.54
C LYS A 47 2.41 15.61 -1.00
N ILE A 48 2.63 15.74 -2.30
CA ILE A 48 3.95 15.81 -2.90
C ILE A 48 4.42 17.26 -2.86
N GLN A 49 5.62 17.48 -2.37
CA GLN A 49 6.29 18.78 -2.36
C GLN A 49 7.46 18.78 -3.33
N LYS A 50 7.87 19.98 -3.77
CA LYS A 50 9.02 20.19 -4.65
C LYS A 50 10.11 20.97 -3.93
N HIS A 51 11.33 20.50 -4.05
CA HIS A 51 12.51 21.22 -3.57
C HIS A 51 13.66 21.06 -4.58
N GLN A 52 14.23 22.16 -5.03
CA GLN A 52 15.34 22.20 -6.01
C GLN A 52 15.10 21.32 -7.26
N GLY A 53 13.85 21.30 -7.77
CA GLY A 53 13.49 20.52 -8.96
C GLY A 53 13.13 19.04 -8.69
N TYR A 54 13.28 18.56 -7.48
CA TYR A 54 12.91 17.19 -7.09
C TYR A 54 11.59 17.16 -6.33
N GLU A 55 10.76 16.19 -6.64
CA GLU A 55 9.53 15.91 -5.92
C GLU A 55 9.82 14.95 -4.75
N TYR A 56 9.18 15.18 -3.61
CA TYR A 56 9.36 14.34 -2.44
C TYR A 56 8.13 14.33 -1.53
N LEU A 57 8.00 13.31 -0.68
CA LEU A 57 7.05 13.30 0.42
C LEU A 57 7.73 13.84 1.68
N PRO A 58 7.13 14.81 2.39
CA PRO A 58 7.57 15.21 3.72
C PRO A 58 7.54 14.02 4.68
N ILE A 59 8.49 13.98 5.63
CA ILE A 59 8.55 12.89 6.62
C ILE A 59 7.24 12.76 7.40
N SER A 60 6.61 13.87 7.79
CA SER A 60 5.34 13.88 8.50
C SER A 60 4.18 13.24 7.71
N VAL A 61 4.22 13.31 6.38
CA VAL A 61 3.24 12.64 5.52
C VAL A 61 3.52 11.14 5.48
N VAL A 62 4.79 10.75 5.37
CA VAL A 62 5.20 9.34 5.39
C VAL A 62 4.78 8.68 6.70
N GLU A 63 5.06 9.31 7.85
CA GLU A 63 4.67 8.82 9.17
C GLU A 63 3.15 8.66 9.31
N LYS A 64 2.37 9.68 8.90
CA LYS A 64 0.90 9.59 8.90
C LYS A 64 0.36 8.47 8.03
N GLU A 65 0.96 8.24 6.85
CA GLU A 65 0.54 7.13 5.99
C GLU A 65 0.94 5.76 6.58
N LEU A 66 2.07 5.67 7.26
CA LEU A 66 2.46 4.48 8.00
C LEU A 66 1.46 4.18 9.12
N ASP A 67 1.18 5.13 9.98
CA ASP A 67 0.23 4.98 11.09
C ASP A 67 -1.15 4.58 10.58
N LYS A 68 -1.63 5.22 9.52
CA LYS A 68 -2.93 4.92 8.92
C LYS A 68 -3.02 3.51 8.35
N ASN A 69 -1.99 3.03 7.65
CA ASN A 69 -2.03 1.75 6.97
C ASN A 69 -1.70 0.57 7.89
N PHE A 70 -0.97 0.83 8.99
CA PHE A 70 -0.56 -0.16 9.97
C PHE A 70 -1.20 0.06 11.35
N PHE A 71 -2.28 0.86 11.42
CA PHE A 71 -3.10 1.07 12.62
C PHE A 71 -2.31 1.59 13.83
N GLY A 72 -1.28 2.42 13.61
CA GLY A 72 -0.38 2.91 14.64
C GLY A 72 0.63 1.88 15.17
N LEU A 73 0.62 0.65 14.64
CA LEU A 73 1.55 -0.40 15.03
C LEU A 73 2.85 -0.26 14.22
N VAL A 74 3.54 0.85 14.44
CA VAL A 74 4.79 1.24 13.77
C VAL A 74 5.83 1.59 14.82
N GLN A 75 7.05 1.12 14.64
CA GLN A 75 8.20 1.45 15.48
C GLN A 75 9.34 1.96 14.61
N TYR A 76 10.03 2.97 15.09
CA TYR A 76 11.17 3.57 14.43
C TYR A 76 12.42 3.38 15.28
N GLU A 77 13.47 2.87 14.67
CA GLU A 77 14.72 2.56 15.34
C GLU A 77 15.89 3.19 14.57
N CYS A 78 16.75 3.91 15.28
CA CYS A 78 18.05 4.30 14.76
C CYS A 78 19.04 3.19 15.06
N ILE A 79 19.55 2.53 14.03
CA ILE A 79 20.52 1.44 14.18
C ILE A 79 21.91 2.02 14.43
N SER A 80 22.32 2.99 13.60
CA SER A 80 23.65 3.60 13.72
C SER A 80 23.73 4.96 13.02
N TYR A 81 24.65 5.76 13.47
CA TYR A 81 25.16 6.93 12.79
C TYR A 81 26.65 6.76 12.50
N SER A 82 27.10 7.22 11.35
CA SER A 82 28.51 7.34 11.02
C SER A 82 28.78 8.67 10.34
N GLN A 83 29.95 9.25 10.62
CA GLN A 83 30.41 10.43 9.91
C GLN A 83 31.35 10.00 8.79
N ILE A 84 31.08 10.48 7.57
CA ILE A 84 31.89 10.27 6.39
C ILE A 84 32.25 11.65 5.86
N PHE A 85 33.50 12.08 6.06
CA PHE A 85 33.96 13.45 5.78
C PHE A 85 33.01 14.49 6.40
N ASN A 86 32.38 15.31 5.57
CA ASN A 86 31.44 16.37 5.98
C ASN A 86 29.96 15.93 5.96
N GLU A 87 29.70 14.65 5.94
CA GLU A 87 28.34 14.09 5.97
C GLU A 87 28.11 13.19 7.17
N ILE A 88 26.88 13.17 7.63
CA ILE A 88 26.39 12.15 8.57
C ILE A 88 25.54 11.17 7.79
N ALA A 89 25.91 9.90 7.83
CA ALA A 89 25.10 8.80 7.37
C ALA A 89 24.34 8.19 8.55
N CYS A 90 23.06 7.89 8.35
CA CYS A 90 22.18 7.23 9.31
C CYS A 90 21.66 5.94 8.73
N HIS A 91 21.73 4.86 9.49
CA HIS A 91 21.02 3.62 9.25
C HIS A 91 19.82 3.56 10.19
N ALA A 92 18.62 3.53 9.64
CA ALA A 92 17.38 3.45 10.40
C ALA A 92 16.53 2.27 9.95
N ARG A 93 15.68 1.81 10.85
CA ARG A 93 14.73 0.71 10.62
C ARG A 93 13.32 1.14 10.96
N ILE A 94 12.39 0.78 10.11
CA ILE A 94 10.96 0.81 10.39
C ILE A 94 10.51 -0.62 10.66
N LYS A 95 9.85 -0.83 11.80
CA LYS A 95 9.16 -2.09 12.11
C LYS A 95 7.66 -1.83 12.02
N VAL A 96 6.94 -2.60 11.23
CA VAL A 96 5.49 -2.51 11.11
C VAL A 96 4.84 -3.84 11.42
N PHE A 97 3.73 -3.82 12.13
CA PHE A 97 2.92 -5.01 12.29
C PHE A 97 2.01 -5.17 11.08
N HIS A 98 2.29 -6.18 10.25
CA HIS A 98 1.56 -6.39 9.01
C HIS A 98 0.18 -7.02 9.30
N PRO A 99 -0.95 -6.31 8.99
CA PRO A 99 -2.27 -6.69 9.48
C PRO A 99 -2.84 -7.97 8.85
N VAL A 100 -2.29 -8.43 7.73
CA VAL A 100 -2.77 -9.66 7.07
C VAL A 100 -1.96 -10.87 7.49
N ILE A 101 -0.62 -10.76 7.51
CA ILE A 101 0.24 -11.88 7.91
C ILE A 101 0.44 -11.95 9.44
N MET A 102 -0.09 -10.95 10.19
CA MET A 102 -0.05 -10.89 11.66
C MET A 102 1.35 -11.05 12.25
N GLN A 103 2.34 -10.42 11.61
CA GLN A 103 3.75 -10.47 12.01
C GLN A 103 4.42 -9.10 11.89
N TRP A 104 5.46 -8.89 12.69
CA TRP A 104 6.33 -7.74 12.56
C TRP A 104 7.27 -7.91 11.34
N VAL A 105 7.27 -6.91 10.47
CA VAL A 105 8.13 -6.84 9.29
C VAL A 105 9.06 -5.64 9.44
N ASN A 106 10.33 -5.82 9.07
CA ASN A 106 11.37 -4.81 9.20
C ASN A 106 11.77 -4.27 7.82
N TYR A 107 11.94 -2.96 7.74
CA TYR A 107 12.44 -2.28 6.55
C TYR A 107 13.59 -1.35 6.93
N ASP A 108 14.76 -1.59 6.40
CA ASP A 108 15.97 -0.81 6.67
C ASP A 108 16.17 0.25 5.60
N GLY A 109 16.59 1.44 6.00
CA GLY A 109 16.91 2.53 5.11
C GLY A 109 18.19 3.24 5.52
N LEU A 110 18.90 3.75 4.53
CA LEU A 110 20.06 4.59 4.71
C LEU A 110 19.73 6.02 4.25
N GLY A 111 20.19 7.00 4.99
CA GLY A 111 20.06 8.40 4.64
C GLY A 111 21.30 9.17 5.03
N SER A 112 21.61 10.24 4.32
CA SER A 112 22.71 11.11 4.69
C SER A 112 22.32 12.59 4.66
N ALA A 113 23.07 13.38 5.38
CA ALA A 113 22.93 14.82 5.35
C ALA A 113 24.29 15.49 5.55
N VAL A 114 24.51 16.57 4.79
CA VAL A 114 25.75 17.35 4.85
C VAL A 114 25.77 18.17 6.15
N ILE A 115 26.89 18.14 6.84
CA ILE A 115 27.17 19.01 8.00
C ILE A 115 27.33 20.44 7.51
N GLN A 116 26.54 21.36 8.04
CA GLN A 116 26.59 22.76 7.62
C GLN A 116 27.93 23.40 7.99
N GLN A 117 28.51 24.08 7.02
CA GLN A 117 29.76 24.85 7.17
C GLN A 117 29.57 26.28 6.67
N ASP A 118 30.55 27.14 6.93
CA ASP A 118 30.52 28.51 6.46
C ASP A 118 30.61 28.56 4.93
N ALA A 119 30.06 29.63 4.34
CA ALA A 119 30.07 29.82 2.90
C ALA A 119 31.53 29.87 2.35
N ASN A 120 31.70 29.28 1.16
CA ASN A 120 32.98 29.21 0.45
C ASN A 120 34.05 28.32 1.12
N THR A 121 33.72 27.56 2.14
CA THR A 121 34.64 26.58 2.76
C THR A 121 34.78 25.37 1.88
N LYS A 122 36.00 24.87 1.69
CA LYS A 122 36.24 23.62 0.96
C LYS A 122 35.86 22.42 1.84
N VAL A 123 35.41 21.35 1.21
CA VAL A 123 34.90 20.15 1.90
C VAL A 123 35.92 19.58 2.89
N TYR A 124 37.21 19.58 2.56
CA TYR A 124 38.27 19.05 3.43
C TYR A 124 38.58 19.94 4.66
N ASP A 125 38.13 21.18 4.67
CA ASP A 125 38.33 22.12 5.78
C ASP A 125 37.16 22.14 6.75
N PHE A 126 36.17 21.27 6.60
CA PHE A 126 34.89 21.35 7.33
C PHE A 126 35.06 21.33 8.86
N ASN A 127 36.07 20.65 9.40
CA ASN A 127 36.31 20.59 10.86
C ASN A 127 36.63 21.98 11.47
N GLN A 128 37.26 22.87 10.68
CA GLN A 128 37.59 24.22 11.13
C GLN A 128 36.41 25.19 10.98
N PHE A 129 35.58 24.99 9.96
CA PHE A 129 34.55 25.94 9.54
C PHE A 129 33.14 25.39 9.73
N LYS A 130 32.98 24.30 10.50
CA LYS A 130 31.66 23.76 10.85
C LYS A 130 30.86 24.77 11.66
N LYS A 131 29.62 25.06 11.23
CA LYS A 131 28.75 25.99 11.95
C LYS A 131 28.47 25.47 13.37
N PRO A 132 28.34 26.38 14.36
CA PRO A 132 27.82 26.01 15.68
C PRO A 132 26.49 25.27 15.53
N ASN A 133 26.26 24.23 16.32
CA ASN A 133 25.03 23.42 16.29
C ASN A 133 24.72 22.71 14.96
N ALA A 134 25.68 22.62 14.02
CA ALA A 134 25.45 21.96 12.73
C ALA A 134 24.92 20.51 12.90
N LEU A 135 25.40 19.76 13.90
CA LEU A 135 24.96 18.39 14.16
C LEU A 135 23.50 18.31 14.64
N GLN A 136 23.01 19.32 15.37
CA GLN A 136 21.61 19.34 15.80
C GLN A 136 20.64 19.39 14.60
N LEU A 137 21.07 20.00 13.50
CA LEU A 137 20.27 20.06 12.26
C LEU A 137 20.53 18.85 11.36
N THR A 138 21.78 18.38 11.31
CA THR A 138 22.20 17.30 10.41
C THR A 138 21.69 15.92 10.84
N LEU A 139 21.75 15.60 12.13
CA LEU A 139 21.32 14.30 12.65
C LEU A 139 19.83 14.01 12.37
N PRO A 140 18.89 14.91 12.74
CA PRO A 140 17.48 14.67 12.42
C PRO A 140 17.20 14.59 10.92
N LYS A 141 17.93 15.36 10.10
CA LYS A 141 17.79 15.33 8.65
C LYS A 141 18.25 14.00 8.07
N ALA A 142 19.42 13.50 8.48
CA ALA A 142 19.92 12.20 8.05
C ALA A 142 18.97 11.07 8.47
N TYR A 143 18.45 11.12 9.69
CA TYR A 143 17.47 10.16 10.19
C TYR A 143 16.17 10.20 9.39
N ALA A 144 15.61 11.38 9.14
CA ALA A 144 14.40 11.52 8.34
C ALA A 144 14.57 10.98 6.90
N GLU A 145 15.73 11.19 6.28
CA GLU A 145 16.04 10.60 4.97
C GLU A 145 16.14 9.07 5.05
N ALA A 146 16.76 8.52 6.10
CA ALA A 146 16.85 7.08 6.30
C ALA A 146 15.46 6.46 6.47
N ILE A 147 14.57 7.05 7.26
CA ILE A 147 13.18 6.60 7.43
C ILE A 147 12.41 6.67 6.12
N LYS A 148 12.51 7.78 5.36
CA LYS A 148 11.84 7.87 4.05
C LYS A 148 12.34 6.79 3.09
N ASN A 149 13.64 6.49 3.08
CA ASN A 149 14.21 5.45 2.22
C ASN A 149 13.83 4.03 2.67
N ALA A 150 13.64 3.79 3.97
CA ALA A 150 13.05 2.56 4.48
C ALA A 150 11.58 2.41 4.04
N ALA A 151 10.79 3.48 4.20
CA ALA A 151 9.37 3.48 3.83
C ALA A 151 9.13 3.23 2.33
N LYS A 152 9.99 3.74 1.44
CA LYS A 152 9.91 3.47 -0.01
C LYS A 152 9.93 1.97 -0.34
N LYS A 153 10.58 1.13 0.49
CA LYS A 153 10.60 -0.33 0.30
C LYS A 153 9.26 -1.00 0.62
N ILE A 154 8.39 -0.32 1.34
CA ILE A 154 7.05 -0.82 1.69
C ILE A 154 6.11 -0.71 0.49
N GLY A 155 6.22 0.36 -0.31
CA GLY A 155 5.39 0.55 -1.51
C GLY A 155 5.42 1.96 -2.07
N LYS A 156 4.79 2.14 -3.23
CA LYS A 156 4.73 3.41 -3.96
C LYS A 156 4.04 4.53 -3.17
N LEU A 157 3.10 4.19 -2.29
CA LEU A 157 2.41 5.15 -1.43
C LEU A 157 3.37 6.02 -0.61
N PHE A 158 4.57 5.49 -0.31
CA PHE A 158 5.61 6.17 0.45
C PHE A 158 6.68 6.84 -0.44
N GLY A 159 6.39 7.00 -1.74
CA GLY A 159 7.19 7.81 -2.64
C GLY A 159 8.30 7.07 -3.38
N ALA A 160 8.21 5.75 -3.55
CA ALA A 160 9.25 4.96 -4.23
C ALA A 160 9.53 5.44 -5.66
N ASP A 161 8.51 5.87 -6.41
CA ASP A 161 8.63 6.15 -7.85
C ASP A 161 8.43 7.64 -8.21
N ILE A 162 8.34 8.55 -7.23
CA ILE A 162 7.98 9.97 -7.48
C ILE A 162 8.87 10.65 -8.54
N ASN A 163 10.18 10.33 -8.56
CA ASN A 163 11.13 10.96 -9.50
C ASN A 163 11.60 9.99 -10.60
N ARG A 164 10.96 8.86 -10.78
CA ARG A 164 11.32 7.94 -11.86
C ARG A 164 10.69 8.41 -13.18
N LYS A 165 11.46 8.32 -14.27
CA LYS A 165 10.95 8.65 -15.62
C LYS A 165 9.93 7.64 -16.13
N PHE A 166 10.02 6.41 -15.66
CA PHE A 166 9.10 5.32 -16.00
C PHE A 166 8.49 4.80 -14.71
N GLU A 167 7.15 4.75 -14.67
CA GLU A 167 6.44 4.09 -13.58
C GLU A 167 6.52 2.58 -13.79
N ASP A 168 7.03 1.86 -12.79
CA ASP A 168 6.88 0.42 -12.75
C ASP A 168 5.42 0.09 -12.47
N VAL A 169 4.77 -0.63 -13.37
CA VAL A 169 3.41 -1.10 -13.15
C VAL A 169 3.46 -2.15 -12.03
N TYR A 170 2.64 -1.95 -10.99
CA TYR A 170 2.49 -2.95 -9.96
C TYR A 170 1.83 -4.20 -10.56
N GLU A 171 2.58 -5.28 -10.58
CA GLU A 171 2.05 -6.61 -10.88
C GLU A 171 1.71 -7.32 -9.56
N PRO A 172 0.50 -7.90 -9.44
CA PRO A 172 0.14 -8.68 -8.27
C PRO A 172 1.13 -9.79 -8.01
N LEU A 173 1.59 -9.94 -6.75
CA LEU A 173 2.50 -11.02 -6.34
C LEU A 173 1.88 -12.40 -6.53
N ILE A 174 0.57 -12.47 -6.35
CA ILE A 174 -0.26 -13.63 -6.62
C ILE A 174 -1.01 -13.30 -7.89
N GLY A 175 -0.64 -13.95 -8.98
CA GLY A 175 -1.29 -13.73 -10.28
C GLY A 175 -2.80 -13.87 -10.09
N LYS A 176 -3.56 -12.87 -10.55
CA LYS A 176 -5.01 -13.03 -10.66
C LYS A 176 -5.21 -14.28 -11.50
N GLU A 177 -5.94 -15.25 -10.99
CA GLU A 177 -6.44 -16.34 -11.82
C GLU A 177 -7.04 -15.67 -13.05
N LYS A 178 -6.47 -15.95 -14.22
CA LYS A 178 -7.04 -15.41 -15.46
C LYS A 178 -8.44 -15.95 -15.53
N LYS A 179 -9.42 -15.09 -15.33
CA LYS A 179 -10.83 -15.47 -15.49
C LYS A 179 -10.98 -16.11 -16.85
N THR A 180 -11.60 -17.24 -16.89
CA THR A 180 -11.95 -17.86 -18.17
C THR A 180 -12.86 -16.91 -18.97
N PRO A 181 -12.90 -17.00 -20.30
CA PRO A 181 -13.81 -16.19 -21.10
C PRO A 181 -15.26 -16.28 -20.61
N GLU A 182 -15.66 -17.43 -20.09
CA GLU A 182 -16.98 -17.68 -19.50
C GLU A 182 -17.19 -16.88 -18.21
N GLN A 183 -16.23 -16.90 -17.29
CA GLN A 183 -16.28 -16.10 -16.06
C GLN A 183 -16.30 -14.58 -16.33
N VAL A 184 -15.56 -14.12 -17.34
CA VAL A 184 -15.60 -12.71 -17.77
C VAL A 184 -16.97 -12.36 -18.32
N HIS A 185 -17.58 -13.27 -19.09
CA HIS A 185 -18.92 -13.10 -19.61
C HIS A 185 -19.98 -13.07 -18.49
N GLU A 186 -19.92 -14.00 -17.53
CA GLU A 186 -20.78 -14.03 -16.34
C GLU A 186 -20.69 -12.75 -15.51
N ASP A 187 -19.48 -12.27 -15.20
CA ASP A 187 -19.28 -11.02 -14.46
C ASP A 187 -19.88 -9.81 -15.18
N ARG A 188 -19.72 -9.78 -16.53
CA ARG A 188 -20.29 -8.72 -17.36
C ARG A 188 -21.81 -8.76 -17.34
N MET A 189 -22.39 -9.95 -17.49
CA MET A 189 -23.84 -10.14 -17.50
C MET A 189 -24.44 -9.84 -16.13
N SER A 190 -23.83 -10.30 -15.05
CA SER A 190 -24.25 -9.97 -13.68
C SER A 190 -24.32 -8.47 -13.45
N LYS A 191 -23.31 -7.73 -13.93
CA LYS A 191 -23.31 -6.26 -13.82
C LYS A 191 -24.40 -5.61 -14.66
N LEU A 192 -24.61 -6.06 -15.89
CA LEU A 192 -25.67 -5.54 -16.76
C LEU A 192 -27.06 -5.78 -16.16
N ILE A 193 -27.31 -6.94 -15.56
CA ILE A 193 -28.56 -7.24 -14.85
C ILE A 193 -28.76 -6.31 -13.66
N GLN A 194 -27.72 -6.10 -12.85
CA GLN A 194 -27.81 -5.22 -11.66
C GLN A 194 -28.06 -3.75 -12.04
N ASP A 195 -27.43 -3.25 -13.09
CA ASP A 195 -27.54 -1.87 -13.56
C ASP A 195 -28.84 -1.63 -14.37
N CYS A 196 -29.59 -2.68 -14.70
CA CYS A 196 -30.81 -2.58 -15.52
C CYS A 196 -31.95 -1.92 -14.72
N THR A 197 -32.58 -0.92 -15.31
CA THR A 197 -33.69 -0.14 -14.73
C THR A 197 -35.03 -0.35 -15.43
N SER A 198 -35.05 -1.14 -16.54
CA SER A 198 -36.25 -1.39 -17.35
C SER A 198 -36.52 -2.89 -17.48
N ILE A 199 -37.81 -3.28 -17.36
CA ILE A 199 -38.25 -4.68 -17.57
C ILE A 199 -38.02 -5.13 -19.01
N ASP A 200 -38.23 -4.26 -19.99
CA ASP A 200 -38.05 -4.59 -21.40
C ASP A 200 -36.58 -4.86 -21.75
N ASP A 201 -35.66 -4.10 -21.16
CA ASP A 201 -34.22 -4.31 -21.35
C ASP A 201 -33.76 -5.56 -20.64
N LEU A 202 -34.28 -5.84 -19.43
CA LEU A 202 -33.98 -7.08 -18.70
C LEU A 202 -34.46 -8.32 -19.48
N ALA A 203 -35.61 -8.25 -20.14
CA ALA A 203 -36.15 -9.32 -20.99
C ALA A 203 -35.26 -9.60 -22.22
N LYS A 204 -34.62 -8.58 -22.80
CA LYS A 204 -33.66 -8.73 -23.91
C LYS A 204 -32.37 -9.43 -23.42
N LEU A 205 -31.89 -9.11 -22.23
CA LEU A 205 -30.68 -9.72 -21.65
C LEU A 205 -30.84 -11.21 -21.40
N ARG A 206 -32.06 -11.70 -21.15
CA ARG A 206 -32.36 -13.11 -20.85
C ARG A 206 -31.79 -14.10 -21.86
N LYS A 207 -31.74 -13.71 -23.16
CA LYS A 207 -31.25 -14.60 -24.22
C LYS A 207 -29.75 -14.87 -24.15
N ASP A 208 -29.01 -13.91 -23.68
CA ASP A 208 -27.54 -13.96 -23.60
C ASP A 208 -27.03 -14.25 -22.19
N THR A 209 -27.94 -14.41 -21.21
CA THR A 209 -27.62 -14.65 -19.82
C THR A 209 -27.31 -16.13 -19.58
N PRO A 210 -26.13 -16.46 -18.98
CA PRO A 210 -25.82 -17.84 -18.55
C PRO A 210 -26.84 -18.36 -17.54
N GLU A 211 -27.08 -19.67 -17.53
CA GLU A 211 -28.04 -20.32 -16.61
C GLU A 211 -27.70 -20.05 -15.14
N SER A 212 -26.41 -19.94 -14.82
CA SER A 212 -25.92 -19.60 -13.48
C SER A 212 -26.42 -18.25 -12.92
N LEU A 213 -26.89 -17.34 -13.78
CA LEU A 213 -27.39 -16.02 -13.42
C LEU A 213 -28.91 -15.86 -13.55
N TYR A 214 -29.64 -16.91 -13.83
CA TYR A 214 -31.12 -16.84 -13.97
C TYR A 214 -31.81 -16.43 -12.65
N GLU A 215 -31.34 -16.90 -11.51
CA GLU A 215 -31.86 -16.51 -10.20
C GLU A 215 -31.70 -14.99 -9.96
N LEU A 216 -30.53 -14.43 -10.28
CA LEU A 216 -30.26 -13.00 -10.18
C LEU A 216 -31.17 -12.18 -11.12
N LEU A 217 -31.42 -12.70 -12.32
CA LEU A 217 -32.28 -12.06 -13.30
C LEU A 217 -33.75 -12.06 -12.86
N ASP A 218 -34.25 -13.16 -12.31
CA ASP A 218 -35.62 -13.29 -11.81
C ASP A 218 -35.85 -12.44 -10.54
N ASP A 219 -34.86 -12.33 -9.66
CA ASP A 219 -34.89 -11.42 -8.50
C ASP A 219 -34.98 -9.96 -8.95
N LYS A 220 -34.15 -9.57 -9.93
CA LYS A 220 -34.18 -8.20 -10.46
C LYS A 220 -35.50 -7.87 -11.15
N PHE A 221 -36.06 -8.84 -11.86
CA PHE A 221 -37.38 -8.70 -12.51
C PHE A 221 -38.50 -8.46 -11.48
N THR A 222 -38.45 -9.19 -10.36
CA THR A 222 -39.39 -9.05 -9.26
C THR A 222 -39.27 -7.65 -8.60
N GLN A 223 -38.04 -7.21 -8.33
CA GLN A 223 -37.77 -5.86 -7.80
C GLN A 223 -38.31 -4.75 -8.70
N LEU A 224 -38.08 -4.84 -10.01
CA LEU A 224 -38.59 -3.83 -10.95
C LEU A 224 -40.12 -3.83 -11.08
N LYS A 225 -40.76 -4.99 -10.99
CA LYS A 225 -42.23 -5.07 -10.95
C LYS A 225 -42.83 -4.46 -9.69
N GLU A 226 -42.23 -4.70 -8.53
CA GLU A 226 -42.67 -4.13 -7.26
C GLU A 226 -42.51 -2.60 -7.25
N ALA A 227 -41.43 -2.08 -7.85
CA ALA A 227 -41.20 -0.64 -7.98
C ALA A 227 -42.30 0.04 -8.84
N ILE A 228 -42.70 -0.60 -9.95
CA ILE A 228 -43.75 -0.05 -10.84
C ILE A 228 -45.16 -0.10 -10.21
N ASN A 229 -45.43 -1.08 -9.33
CA ASN A 229 -46.75 -1.19 -8.67
C ASN A 229 -46.88 -0.28 -7.45
N ASN A 230 -45.79 0.33 -6.96
CA ASN A 230 -45.81 1.26 -5.80
C ASN A 230 -45.75 2.74 -6.19
N ASP A 231 -45.64 3.06 -7.49
CA ASP A 231 -45.79 4.39 -8.07
C ASP A 231 -47.21 4.58 -8.64
#